data_7e3d86ac2f3670ab974dee33f7612507
#
_entry.id   7e3d86ac2f3670ab974dee33f7612507
#
_cell.length_a   1.000
_cell.length_b   1.000
_cell.length_c   1.000
_cell.angle_alpha   90.00
_cell.angle_beta   90.00
_cell.angle_gamma   90.00
#
_symmetry.space_group_name_H-M   'P 1'
#
loop_
_entity.id
_entity.type
_entity.pdbx_description
1 polymer ?
#
loop_
_entity_poly.entity_id
_entity_poly.type
_entity_poly.pdbx_seq_one_letter_code
_entity_poly.pdbx_strand_id
1 'polypeptide(L)'
;MNKILIVLLTLLFNIQQANAFNIDTFMDKNVAPVSDAIAAVIFHPIHVFGADVPIIIFWILFAGIFFTFYLRGIAVWGFKHAIEVVCKPKKSAGDGSGETSAFQALMTALSGTIGLGSIAGVAIAISMGGPGAAFWIIVGALLGMSLKFVEASLAVKYRRFNLDGSISGGPMHYMAHGLTRKKMRWLGQPLSVMFAILCICG
;
A
#
# COMPACT_ATOMS: atom_id res chain seq x y z
N MET A 1 -4.74 46.34 -18.87
CA MET A 1 -4.24 45.26 -17.99
C MET A 1 -4.26 45.83 -16.59
N ASN A 2 -5.15 45.34 -15.72
CA ASN A 2 -5.49 45.97 -14.46
C ASN A 2 -4.29 45.98 -13.49
N LYS A 3 -3.94 47.18 -12.99
CA LYS A 3 -2.90 47.36 -11.96
C LYS A 3 -3.10 46.46 -10.75
N ILE A 4 -4.37 46.13 -10.43
CA ILE A 4 -4.76 45.17 -9.37
C ILE A 4 -4.26 43.75 -9.70
N LEU A 5 -4.34 43.31 -10.95
CA LEU A 5 -3.89 41.99 -11.37
C LEU A 5 -2.36 41.84 -11.26
N ILE A 6 -1.63 42.90 -11.58
CA ILE A 6 -0.17 42.93 -11.46
C ILE A 6 0.25 42.89 -9.97
N VAL A 7 -0.44 43.65 -9.12
CA VAL A 7 -0.22 43.62 -7.65
C VAL A 7 -0.57 42.26 -7.07
N LEU A 8 -1.65 41.64 -7.52
CA LEU A 8 -2.03 40.27 -7.07
C LEU A 8 -1.01 39.23 -7.53
N LEU A 9 -0.52 39.29 -8.76
CA LEU A 9 0.53 38.41 -9.29
C LEU A 9 1.86 38.64 -8.60
N THR A 10 2.24 39.87 -8.31
CA THR A 10 3.47 40.15 -7.54
C THR A 10 3.36 39.73 -6.09
N LEU A 11 2.18 39.87 -5.46
CA LEU A 11 1.91 39.32 -4.13
C LEU A 11 1.95 37.79 -4.10
N LEU A 12 1.33 37.11 -5.07
CA LEU A 12 1.41 35.66 -5.20
C LEU A 12 2.84 35.17 -5.44
N PHE A 13 3.63 35.89 -6.24
CA PHE A 13 5.03 35.54 -6.50
C PHE A 13 5.91 35.77 -5.27
N ASN A 14 5.64 36.82 -4.48
CA ASN A 14 6.34 37.09 -3.23
C ASN A 14 5.94 36.12 -2.10
N ILE A 15 4.71 35.62 -2.08
CA ILE A 15 4.27 34.58 -1.13
C ILE A 15 5.01 33.28 -1.41
N GLN A 16 5.30 32.97 -2.66
CA GLN A 16 6.10 31.80 -3.04
C GLN A 16 7.57 31.93 -2.60
N GLN A 17 8.13 33.14 -2.49
CA GLN A 17 9.50 33.37 -2.00
C GLN A 17 9.58 33.63 -0.49
N ALA A 18 8.49 34.09 0.15
CA ALA A 18 8.56 34.67 1.48
C ALA A 18 8.50 33.68 2.64
N ASN A 19 8.19 32.42 2.46
CA ASN A 19 8.26 31.40 3.52
C ASN A 19 8.32 29.99 2.93
N ALA A 20 9.24 29.73 2.06
CA ALA A 20 9.85 28.43 2.08
C ALA A 20 10.70 28.40 3.39
N PHE A 21 10.06 28.22 4.53
CA PHE A 21 10.64 27.39 5.54
C PHE A 21 11.17 26.23 4.74
N ASN A 22 12.53 26.13 4.65
CA ASN A 22 13.15 25.19 3.74
C ASN A 22 12.79 23.79 4.20
N ILE A 23 11.55 23.38 3.88
CA ILE A 23 11.06 22.03 4.14
C ILE A 23 12.08 21.07 3.58
N ASP A 24 12.63 21.38 2.41
CA ASP A 24 13.69 20.59 1.78
C ASP A 24 14.93 20.51 2.69
N THR A 25 15.45 21.63 3.19
CA THR A 25 16.62 21.63 4.09
C THR A 25 16.31 21.00 5.46
N PHE A 26 15.09 21.14 5.96
CA PHE A 26 14.67 20.47 7.19
C PHE A 26 14.57 18.95 6.97
N MET A 27 13.99 18.52 5.84
CA MET A 27 13.88 17.12 5.47
C MET A 27 15.26 16.51 5.25
N ASP A 28 16.14 17.16 4.49
CA ASP A 28 17.49 16.69 4.21
C ASP A 28 18.34 16.58 5.49
N LYS A 29 18.19 17.52 6.42
CA LYS A 29 19.00 17.51 7.64
C LYS A 29 18.52 16.55 8.72
N ASN A 30 17.20 16.42 8.89
CA ASN A 30 16.63 15.68 10.02
C ASN A 30 15.96 14.36 9.61
N VAL A 31 15.42 14.27 8.41
CA VAL A 31 14.65 13.10 7.96
C VAL A 31 15.50 12.20 7.03
N ALA A 32 16.27 12.79 6.13
CA ALA A 32 17.11 12.04 5.19
C ALA A 32 18.06 11.06 5.88
N PRO A 33 18.83 11.43 6.93
CA PRO A 33 19.75 10.47 7.57
C PRO A 33 19.02 9.28 8.20
N VAL A 34 17.80 9.47 8.73
CA VAL A 34 16.99 8.38 9.27
C VAL A 34 16.40 7.53 8.13
N SER A 35 15.91 8.18 7.09
CA SER A 35 15.40 7.53 5.88
C SER A 35 16.48 6.70 5.21
N ASP A 36 17.68 7.26 5.05
CA ASP A 36 18.81 6.57 4.41
C ASP A 36 19.30 5.37 5.24
N ALA A 37 19.33 5.51 6.56
CA ALA A 37 19.67 4.39 7.44
C ALA A 37 18.65 3.25 7.33
N ILE A 38 17.37 3.56 7.28
CA ILE A 38 16.29 2.56 7.09
C ILE A 38 16.38 1.96 5.68
N ALA A 39 16.58 2.80 4.67
CA ALA A 39 16.73 2.36 3.29
C ALA A 39 17.95 1.45 3.11
N ALA A 40 19.09 1.77 3.72
CA ALA A 40 20.28 0.92 3.67
C ALA A 40 20.05 -0.49 4.25
N VAL A 41 19.19 -0.61 5.27
CA VAL A 41 18.83 -1.93 5.83
C VAL A 41 17.86 -2.68 4.93
N ILE A 42 16.81 -1.99 4.45
CA ILE A 42 15.73 -2.61 3.66
C ILE A 42 16.21 -2.98 2.25
N PHE A 43 16.95 -2.06 1.63
CA PHE A 43 17.48 -2.23 0.27
C PHE A 43 18.92 -2.74 0.25
N HIS A 44 19.36 -3.40 1.34
CA HIS A 44 20.69 -3.98 1.37
C HIS A 44 20.91 -4.89 0.16
N PRO A 45 21.90 -4.59 -0.70
CA PRO A 45 22.12 -5.35 -1.93
C PRO A 45 22.76 -6.69 -1.61
N ILE A 46 22.23 -7.76 -2.21
CA ILE A 46 22.87 -9.06 -2.25
C ILE A 46 23.35 -9.32 -3.67
N HIS A 47 24.61 -9.64 -3.83
CA HIS A 47 25.20 -10.00 -5.12
C HIS A 47 24.69 -11.39 -5.54
N VAL A 48 23.80 -11.46 -6.50
CA VAL A 48 23.27 -12.71 -7.05
C VAL A 48 23.39 -12.69 -8.58
N PHE A 49 24.08 -13.70 -9.12
CA PHE A 49 24.32 -13.83 -10.57
C PHE A 49 24.91 -12.59 -11.25
N GLY A 50 25.76 -11.83 -10.54
CA GLY A 50 26.42 -10.64 -11.09
C GLY A 50 25.56 -9.37 -11.09
N ALA A 51 24.40 -9.38 -10.43
CA ALA A 51 23.55 -8.22 -10.21
C ALA A 51 23.33 -7.96 -8.73
N ASP A 52 23.22 -6.68 -8.37
CA ASP A 52 22.89 -6.25 -7.01
C ASP A 52 21.38 -6.24 -6.82
N VAL A 53 20.86 -7.20 -6.09
CA VAL A 53 19.42 -7.35 -5.85
C VAL A 53 19.12 -7.05 -4.39
N PRO A 54 18.25 -6.07 -4.08
CA PRO A 54 17.83 -5.78 -2.71
C PRO A 54 17.19 -6.99 -2.01
N ILE A 55 17.55 -7.24 -0.76
CA ILE A 55 17.05 -8.37 0.05
C ILE A 55 15.54 -8.40 0.15
N ILE A 56 14.89 -7.22 0.14
CA ILE A 56 13.43 -7.09 0.23
C ILE A 56 12.72 -7.78 -0.93
N ILE A 57 13.33 -7.82 -2.13
CA ILE A 57 12.75 -8.48 -3.30
C ILE A 57 12.64 -9.98 -3.07
N PHE A 58 13.70 -10.60 -2.51
CA PHE A 58 13.65 -12.03 -2.17
C PHE A 58 12.58 -12.32 -1.12
N TRP A 59 12.42 -11.44 -0.12
CA TRP A 59 11.41 -11.58 0.90
C TRP A 59 9.99 -11.52 0.33
N ILE A 60 9.72 -10.55 -0.55
CA ILE A 60 8.41 -10.39 -1.18
C ILE A 60 8.10 -11.55 -2.12
N LEU A 61 9.08 -11.99 -2.93
CA LEU A 61 8.93 -13.15 -3.81
C LEU A 61 8.67 -14.42 -3.01
N PHE A 62 9.46 -14.66 -1.96
CA PHE A 62 9.27 -15.82 -1.07
C PHE A 62 7.86 -15.80 -0.44
N ALA A 63 7.43 -14.66 0.10
CA ALA A 63 6.10 -14.52 0.66
C ALA A 63 5.00 -14.75 -0.39
N GLY A 64 5.16 -14.19 -1.59
CA GLY A 64 4.22 -14.39 -2.70
C GLY A 64 4.09 -15.85 -3.11
N ILE A 65 5.22 -16.53 -3.28
CA ILE A 65 5.27 -17.96 -3.60
C ILE A 65 4.64 -18.78 -2.47
N PHE A 66 5.07 -18.54 -1.22
CA PHE A 66 4.55 -19.24 -0.05
C PHE A 66 3.03 -19.13 0.07
N PHE A 67 2.47 -17.92 -0.03
CA PHE A 67 1.02 -17.74 0.07
C PHE A 67 0.27 -18.29 -1.15
N THR A 68 0.85 -18.27 -2.34
CA THR A 68 0.25 -18.88 -3.52
C THR A 68 0.08 -20.39 -3.34
N PHE A 69 1.11 -21.08 -2.82
CA PHE A 69 1.02 -22.50 -2.52
C PHE A 69 0.14 -22.79 -1.31
N TYR A 70 0.27 -22.02 -0.23
CA TYR A 70 -0.52 -22.19 0.99
C TYR A 70 -2.03 -22.05 0.73
N LEU A 71 -2.42 -21.10 -0.12
CA LEU A 71 -3.80 -20.87 -0.52
C LEU A 71 -4.25 -21.75 -1.70
N ARG A 72 -3.41 -22.70 -2.14
CA ARG A 72 -3.71 -23.61 -3.26
C ARG A 72 -4.12 -22.87 -4.54
N GLY A 73 -3.50 -21.73 -4.82
CA GLY A 73 -3.79 -20.95 -6.02
C GLY A 73 -5.18 -20.33 -6.05
N ILE A 74 -5.72 -19.92 -4.91
CA ILE A 74 -7.08 -19.32 -4.80
C ILE A 74 -7.26 -18.11 -5.72
N ALA A 75 -6.18 -17.39 -6.05
CA ALA A 75 -6.21 -16.28 -6.98
C ALA A 75 -6.71 -16.70 -8.37
N VAL A 76 -6.44 -17.94 -8.80
CA VAL A 76 -6.88 -18.48 -10.07
C VAL A 76 -8.28 -19.09 -9.96
N TRP A 77 -8.49 -20.00 -9.01
CA TRP A 77 -9.75 -20.70 -8.85
C TRP A 77 -10.88 -19.82 -8.32
N GLY A 78 -10.55 -18.88 -7.44
CA GLY A 78 -11.51 -17.94 -6.86
C GLY A 78 -11.92 -16.80 -7.78
N PHE A 79 -11.23 -16.60 -8.91
CA PHE A 79 -11.45 -15.47 -9.80
C PHE A 79 -12.88 -15.41 -10.35
N LYS A 80 -13.41 -16.55 -10.80
CA LYS A 80 -14.79 -16.66 -11.30
C LYS A 80 -15.79 -16.27 -10.23
N HIS A 81 -15.61 -16.76 -9.01
CA HIS A 81 -16.47 -16.43 -7.87
C HIS A 81 -16.38 -14.94 -7.50
N ALA A 82 -15.18 -14.36 -7.53
CA ALA A 82 -15.01 -12.93 -7.28
C ALA A 82 -15.78 -12.07 -8.27
N ILE A 83 -15.75 -12.41 -9.57
CA ILE A 83 -16.54 -11.73 -10.59
C ILE A 83 -18.04 -11.87 -10.31
N GLU A 84 -18.50 -13.06 -9.96
CA GLU A 84 -19.92 -13.27 -9.63
C GLU A 84 -20.38 -12.43 -8.43
N VAL A 85 -19.55 -12.29 -7.40
CA VAL A 85 -19.85 -11.46 -6.22
C VAL A 85 -19.94 -9.99 -6.56
N VAL A 86 -19.07 -9.52 -7.45
CA VAL A 86 -19.04 -8.11 -7.87
C VAL A 86 -20.19 -7.79 -8.81
N CYS A 87 -20.46 -8.66 -9.80
CA CYS A 87 -21.50 -8.44 -10.79
C CYS A 87 -22.92 -8.74 -10.32
N LYS A 88 -23.06 -9.64 -9.36
CA LYS A 88 -24.36 -10.01 -8.76
C LYS A 88 -24.31 -9.80 -7.24
N PRO A 89 -24.31 -8.54 -6.79
CA PRO A 89 -24.31 -8.27 -5.36
C PRO A 89 -25.57 -8.90 -4.77
N LYS A 90 -25.41 -9.95 -3.99
CA LYS A 90 -26.49 -10.46 -3.17
C LYS A 90 -26.94 -9.30 -2.29
N LYS A 91 -28.20 -8.88 -2.39
CA LYS A 91 -28.81 -8.03 -1.37
C LYS A 91 -28.57 -8.76 -0.06
N SER A 92 -27.76 -8.19 0.82
CA SER A 92 -27.51 -8.73 2.14
C SER A 92 -28.84 -8.80 2.87
N ALA A 93 -29.50 -9.94 2.77
CA ALA A 93 -30.63 -10.26 3.63
C ALA A 93 -30.02 -10.59 4.99
N GLY A 94 -30.05 -9.63 5.88
CA GLY A 94 -29.73 -9.82 7.27
C GLY A 94 -28.27 -9.58 7.67
N ASP A 95 -28.06 -8.70 8.61
CA ASP A 95 -26.92 -8.50 9.51
C ASP A 95 -25.47 -8.42 8.90
N GLY A 96 -25.35 -8.27 7.64
CA GLY A 96 -24.09 -8.01 7.00
C GLY A 96 -23.75 -6.54 7.03
N SER A 97 -23.45 -6.05 8.17
CA SER A 97 -22.88 -4.77 8.51
C SER A 97 -21.67 -4.41 7.67
N GLY A 98 -21.88 -4.09 6.42
CA GLY A 98 -20.93 -3.43 5.55
C GLY A 98 -21.54 -2.12 5.09
N GLU A 99 -20.83 -1.01 5.27
CA GLU A 99 -21.27 0.32 4.83
C GLU A 99 -21.26 0.45 3.30
N THR A 100 -20.53 -0.43 2.60
CA THR A 100 -20.29 -0.36 1.16
C THR A 100 -20.60 -1.67 0.46
N SER A 101 -21.07 -1.59 -0.79
CA SER A 101 -21.26 -2.76 -1.64
C SER A 101 -19.92 -3.34 -2.11
N ALA A 102 -19.90 -4.62 -2.53
CA ALA A 102 -18.71 -5.27 -3.06
C ALA A 102 -18.12 -4.52 -4.27
N PHE A 103 -18.98 -3.96 -5.12
CA PHE A 103 -18.57 -3.15 -6.26
C PHE A 103 -17.91 -1.82 -5.81
N GLN A 104 -18.51 -1.12 -4.85
CA GLN A 104 -17.92 0.12 -4.30
C GLN A 104 -16.56 -0.15 -3.65
N ALA A 105 -16.45 -1.21 -2.86
CA ALA A 105 -15.19 -1.60 -2.24
C ALA A 105 -14.11 -1.91 -3.29
N LEU A 106 -14.46 -2.61 -4.38
CA LEU A 106 -13.55 -2.88 -5.48
C LEU A 106 -13.11 -1.58 -6.19
N MET A 107 -14.05 -0.68 -6.49
CA MET A 107 -13.75 0.59 -7.16
C MET A 107 -12.86 1.48 -6.31
N THR A 108 -13.10 1.54 -5.01
CA THR A 108 -12.26 2.29 -4.06
C THR A 108 -10.84 1.71 -4.01
N ALA A 109 -10.71 0.39 -3.94
CA ALA A 109 -9.42 -0.29 -3.93
C ALA A 109 -8.65 -0.07 -5.25
N LEU A 110 -9.32 -0.14 -6.40
CA LEU A 110 -8.72 0.14 -7.70
C LEU A 110 -8.27 1.59 -7.81
N SER A 111 -9.10 2.54 -7.39
CA SER A 111 -8.77 3.96 -7.40
C SER A 111 -7.54 4.28 -6.55
N GLY A 112 -7.41 3.66 -5.37
CA GLY A 112 -6.23 3.81 -4.52
C GLY A 112 -4.97 3.11 -5.05
N THR A 113 -5.13 2.07 -5.86
CA THR A 113 -3.99 1.31 -6.41
C THR A 113 -3.49 1.90 -7.73
N ILE A 114 -4.39 2.43 -8.57
CA ILE A 114 -4.04 3.05 -9.86
C ILE A 114 -3.59 4.49 -9.59
N GLY A 115 -2.35 4.64 -9.16
CA GLY A 115 -1.72 5.93 -8.91
C GLY A 115 -0.57 6.21 -9.88
N LEU A 116 0.04 7.38 -9.73
CA LEU A 116 1.18 7.80 -10.55
C LEU A 116 2.33 6.78 -10.52
N GLY A 117 2.59 6.16 -9.36
CA GLY A 117 3.62 5.13 -9.20
C GLY A 117 3.37 3.89 -10.06
N SER A 118 2.12 3.45 -10.19
CA SER A 118 1.77 2.29 -11.02
C SER A 118 1.85 2.58 -12.52
N ILE A 119 1.61 3.81 -12.93
CA ILE A 119 1.64 4.19 -14.35
C ILE A 119 3.06 4.60 -14.75
N ALA A 120 3.60 5.66 -14.13
CA ALA A 120 4.92 6.20 -14.48
C ALA A 120 6.04 5.24 -14.06
N GLY A 121 5.95 4.60 -12.89
CA GLY A 121 6.95 3.64 -12.42
C GLY A 121 7.09 2.42 -13.32
N VAL A 122 5.98 1.87 -13.81
CA VAL A 122 6.00 0.76 -14.77
C VAL A 122 6.57 1.21 -16.11
N ALA A 123 6.21 2.40 -16.60
CA ALA A 123 6.76 2.95 -17.84
C ALA A 123 8.29 3.13 -17.74
N ILE A 124 8.77 3.69 -16.64
CA ILE A 124 10.21 3.85 -16.37
C ILE A 124 10.91 2.48 -16.29
N ALA A 125 10.33 1.54 -15.55
CA ALA A 125 10.91 0.20 -15.42
C ALA A 125 11.04 -0.51 -16.76
N ILE A 126 10.04 -0.41 -17.64
CA ILE A 126 10.09 -0.99 -18.99
C ILE A 126 11.09 -0.24 -19.88
N SER A 127 11.18 1.09 -19.78
CA SER A 127 12.14 1.86 -20.57
C SER A 127 13.58 1.53 -20.22
N MET A 128 13.88 1.21 -18.96
CA MET A 128 15.21 0.85 -18.47
C MET A 128 15.53 -0.64 -18.65
N GLY A 129 14.57 -1.50 -18.37
CA GLY A 129 14.77 -2.96 -18.35
C GLY A 129 14.24 -3.70 -19.59
N GLY A 130 13.66 -2.97 -20.53
CA GLY A 130 13.12 -3.54 -21.78
C GLY A 130 12.00 -4.57 -21.55
N PRO A 131 11.79 -5.50 -22.53
CA PRO A 131 10.73 -6.52 -22.46
C PRO A 131 10.85 -7.44 -21.24
N GLY A 132 12.07 -7.68 -20.75
CA GLY A 132 12.33 -8.49 -19.55
C GLY A 132 11.69 -7.90 -18.29
N ALA A 133 11.72 -6.57 -18.14
CA ALA A 133 11.05 -5.90 -17.02
C ALA A 133 9.54 -6.12 -17.07
N ALA A 134 8.91 -6.00 -18.23
CA ALA A 134 7.48 -6.25 -18.39
C ALA A 134 7.10 -7.69 -17.97
N PHE A 135 7.89 -8.68 -18.37
CA PHE A 135 7.68 -10.07 -17.96
C PHE A 135 7.73 -10.23 -16.44
N TRP A 136 8.75 -9.69 -15.78
CA TRP A 136 8.89 -9.81 -14.32
C TRP A 136 7.83 -9.02 -13.55
N ILE A 137 7.36 -7.90 -14.08
CA ILE A 137 6.24 -7.14 -13.48
C ILE A 137 4.96 -8.00 -13.52
N ILE A 138 4.68 -8.69 -14.61
CA ILE A 138 3.50 -9.59 -14.72
C ILE A 138 3.63 -10.74 -13.70
N VAL A 139 4.79 -11.40 -13.63
CA VAL A 139 5.04 -12.48 -12.65
C VAL A 139 4.86 -11.97 -11.22
N GLY A 140 5.43 -10.82 -10.91
CA GLY A 140 5.28 -10.19 -9.59
C GLY A 140 3.82 -9.85 -9.26
N ALA A 141 3.06 -9.36 -10.24
CA ALA A 141 1.64 -9.07 -10.06
C ALA A 141 0.82 -10.34 -9.76
N LEU A 142 1.07 -11.44 -10.47
CA LEU A 142 0.39 -12.72 -10.20
C LEU A 142 0.67 -13.24 -8.78
N LEU A 143 1.90 -13.16 -8.31
CA LEU A 143 2.26 -13.51 -6.93
C LEU A 143 1.64 -12.54 -5.91
N GLY A 144 1.59 -11.25 -6.26
CA GLY A 144 0.99 -10.19 -5.45
C GLY A 144 -0.51 -10.37 -5.21
N MET A 145 -1.24 -11.01 -6.13
CA MET A 145 -2.67 -11.31 -5.94
C MET A 145 -2.93 -12.13 -4.67
N SER A 146 -2.10 -13.15 -4.41
CA SER A 146 -2.22 -13.99 -3.21
C SER A 146 -1.93 -13.21 -1.93
N LEU A 147 -0.95 -12.30 -1.95
CA LEU A 147 -0.64 -11.42 -0.83
C LEU A 147 -1.81 -10.47 -0.52
N LYS A 148 -2.39 -9.86 -1.55
CA LYS A 148 -3.56 -8.97 -1.40
C LYS A 148 -4.79 -9.71 -0.89
N PHE A 149 -5.00 -10.95 -1.31
CA PHE A 149 -6.07 -11.78 -0.77
C PHE A 149 -5.91 -12.04 0.73
N VAL A 150 -4.69 -12.35 1.19
CA VAL A 150 -4.39 -12.54 2.62
C VAL A 150 -4.61 -11.24 3.39
N GLU A 151 -4.12 -10.12 2.89
CA GLU A 151 -4.29 -8.81 3.51
C GLU A 151 -5.77 -8.45 3.68
N ALA A 152 -6.57 -8.55 2.63
CA ALA A 152 -8.01 -8.28 2.67
C ALA A 152 -8.75 -9.24 3.62
N SER A 153 -8.41 -10.52 3.59
CA SER A 153 -9.01 -11.53 4.46
C SER A 153 -8.71 -11.26 5.94
N LEU A 154 -7.48 -10.84 6.26
CA LEU A 154 -7.11 -10.45 7.62
C LEU A 154 -7.82 -9.17 8.06
N ALA A 155 -7.94 -8.18 7.18
CA ALA A 155 -8.65 -6.93 7.47
C ALA A 155 -10.12 -7.19 7.81
N VAL A 156 -10.80 -8.06 7.06
CA VAL A 156 -12.19 -8.44 7.34
C VAL A 156 -12.31 -9.28 8.61
N LYS A 157 -11.39 -10.23 8.82
CA LYS A 157 -11.41 -11.12 9.99
C LYS A 157 -11.21 -10.39 11.32
N TYR A 158 -10.40 -9.35 11.34
CA TYR A 158 -10.06 -8.59 12.55
C TYR A 158 -10.70 -7.20 12.58
N ARG A 159 -11.73 -6.96 11.76
CA ARG A 159 -12.51 -5.72 11.81
C ARG A 159 -13.23 -5.58 13.15
N ARG A 160 -13.41 -4.35 13.58
CA ARG A 160 -14.13 -3.99 14.80
C ARG A 160 -15.39 -3.22 14.47
N PHE A 161 -16.42 -3.48 15.24
CA PHE A 161 -17.63 -2.69 15.26
C PHE A 161 -17.53 -1.73 16.42
N ASN A 162 -17.55 -0.44 16.15
CA ASN A 162 -17.53 0.60 17.17
C ASN A 162 -18.94 0.81 17.73
N LEU A 163 -19.04 1.48 18.89
CA LEU A 163 -20.31 1.75 19.55
C LEU A 163 -21.22 2.69 18.75
N ASP A 164 -20.66 3.49 17.88
CA ASP A 164 -21.35 4.39 16.95
C ASP A 164 -21.84 3.70 15.66
N GLY A 165 -21.69 2.38 15.56
CA GLY A 165 -22.07 1.59 14.39
C GLY A 165 -21.05 1.61 13.26
N SER A 166 -19.99 2.40 13.34
CA SER A 166 -18.93 2.44 12.34
C SER A 166 -18.06 1.18 12.38
N ILE A 167 -17.46 0.83 11.23
CA ILE A 167 -16.58 -0.33 11.11
C ILE A 167 -15.15 0.13 10.95
N SER A 168 -14.28 -0.31 11.86
CA SER A 168 -12.84 -0.06 11.79
C SER A 168 -12.10 -1.35 11.41
N GLY A 169 -11.25 -1.27 10.41
CA GLY A 169 -10.45 -2.39 9.94
C GLY A 169 -9.12 -1.94 9.37
N GLY A 170 -8.30 -2.89 8.93
CA GLY A 170 -7.03 -2.60 8.29
C GLY A 170 -5.81 -3.16 9.02
N PRO A 171 -4.59 -2.90 8.50
CA PRO A 171 -3.35 -3.47 9.02
C PRO A 171 -3.10 -3.18 10.49
N MET A 172 -3.37 -1.96 10.96
CA MET A 172 -3.22 -1.58 12.36
C MET A 172 -4.05 -2.47 13.31
N HIS A 173 -5.28 -2.81 12.91
CA HIS A 173 -6.18 -3.63 13.72
C HIS A 173 -5.77 -5.10 13.75
N TYR A 174 -5.44 -5.71 12.61
CA TYR A 174 -5.05 -7.12 12.61
C TYR A 174 -3.64 -7.34 13.21
N MET A 175 -2.71 -6.37 13.13
CA MET A 175 -1.45 -6.45 13.86
C MET A 175 -1.67 -6.37 15.37
N ALA A 176 -2.45 -5.39 15.85
CA ALA A 176 -2.73 -5.25 17.27
C ALA A 176 -3.44 -6.46 17.86
N HIS A 177 -4.51 -6.95 17.18
CA HIS A 177 -5.38 -7.99 17.73
C HIS A 177 -4.96 -9.41 17.34
N GLY A 178 -4.45 -9.60 16.11
CA GLY A 178 -3.99 -10.90 15.63
C GLY A 178 -2.81 -11.41 16.42
N LEU A 179 -1.82 -10.55 16.69
CA LEU A 179 -0.65 -10.89 17.49
C LEU A 179 -0.97 -11.00 18.99
N THR A 180 -1.90 -10.17 19.49
CA THR A 180 -2.37 -10.30 20.88
C THR A 180 -3.01 -11.65 21.15
N ARG A 181 -3.81 -12.17 20.21
CA ARG A 181 -4.42 -13.51 20.32
C ARG A 181 -3.39 -14.64 20.34
N LYS A 182 -2.22 -14.43 19.74
CA LYS A 182 -1.08 -15.38 19.75
C LYS A 182 -0.10 -15.16 20.90
N LYS A 183 -0.49 -14.45 21.97
CA LYS A 183 0.37 -14.12 23.13
C LYS A 183 1.58 -13.24 22.79
N MET A 184 1.62 -12.62 21.61
CA MET A 184 2.69 -11.73 21.16
C MET A 184 2.26 -10.25 21.21
N ARG A 185 1.56 -9.87 22.26
CA ARG A 185 1.03 -8.51 22.46
C ARG A 185 2.13 -7.44 22.45
N TRP A 186 3.30 -7.77 22.97
CA TRP A 186 4.44 -6.87 23.03
C TRP A 186 4.95 -6.42 21.64
N LEU A 187 4.76 -7.26 20.61
CA LEU A 187 5.06 -6.94 19.21
C LEU A 187 3.88 -6.30 18.48
N GLY A 188 2.66 -6.72 18.79
CA GLY A 188 1.47 -6.30 18.04
C GLY A 188 1.14 -4.82 18.21
N GLN A 189 1.29 -4.28 19.40
CA GLN A 189 1.01 -2.87 19.69
C GLN A 189 2.02 -1.92 19.03
N PRO A 190 3.36 -2.07 19.22
CA PRO A 190 4.31 -1.17 18.59
C PRO A 190 4.27 -1.24 17.06
N LEU A 191 4.09 -2.42 16.46
CA LEU A 191 3.93 -2.58 15.01
C LEU A 191 2.68 -1.85 14.49
N SER A 192 1.58 -1.92 15.21
CA SER A 192 0.34 -1.23 14.85
C SER A 192 0.50 0.29 14.88
N VAL A 193 1.15 0.83 15.91
CA VAL A 193 1.43 2.26 16.04
C VAL A 193 2.42 2.71 14.96
N MET A 194 3.48 1.96 14.75
CA MET A 194 4.46 2.25 13.70
C MET A 194 3.81 2.29 12.31
N PHE A 195 2.95 1.32 12.01
CA PHE A 195 2.20 1.31 10.76
C PHE A 195 1.29 2.54 10.62
N ALA A 196 0.57 2.93 11.70
CA ALA A 196 -0.29 4.10 11.68
C ALA A 196 0.50 5.40 11.42
N ILE A 197 1.67 5.56 12.05
CA ILE A 197 2.55 6.72 11.83
C ILE A 197 3.05 6.74 10.38
N LEU A 198 3.51 5.60 9.86
CA LEU A 198 3.98 5.50 8.47
C LEU A 198 2.87 5.80 7.45
N CYS A 199 1.63 5.42 7.74
CA CYS A 199 0.48 5.76 6.90
C CYS A 199 0.15 7.26 6.89
N ILE A 200 0.50 8.00 7.93
CA ILE A 200 0.28 9.45 7.99
C ILE A 200 1.39 10.19 7.25
N CYS A 201 2.60 9.64 7.25
CA CYS A 201 3.78 10.24 6.63
C CYS A 201 3.93 9.92 5.13
N GLY A 202 3.26 8.87 4.61
CA GLY A 202 3.31 8.44 3.20
C GLY A 202 2.10 8.89 2.43
#